data_5a2cd893c369ec8196faa206f58cb049
#
_entry.id   5a2cd893c369ec8196faa206f58cb049
#
_cell.length_a   1.000
_cell.length_b   1.000
_cell.length_c   1.000
_cell.angle_alpha   90.00
_cell.angle_beta   90.00
_cell.angle_gamma   90.00
#
_symmetry.space_group_name_H-M   'P 1'
#
loop_
_entity.id
_entity.type
_entity.pdbx_description
1 polymer ?
#
loop_
_entity_poly.entity_id
_entity_poly.type
_entity_poly.pdbx_seq_one_letter_code
_entity_poly.pdbx_strand_id
1 'polypeptide(L)'
;MLFLLASEVVLAKKPWIIDPHTHFKGEEQIAYEATTKEWHPDNSLGKVVKPEDYRAVADRLELRSTLVVEACDQDKPEYNDWVLRQVKESDLLCGYIARADLKGTEFLIHHRRYQRTGFLNGYRFRFDELNDYLNDPLARQHLAILERQGLVIDLLIEASHADDVVSLSRDFPRLKIVINHCFRAKIIDGDISDELKRAIKKCAAQKNVFCKMSSINNFSEVAPFTDPAPTDLNYYLPVLDSVYDAFGANRLIFATNWGVSAHFGSVDNVKDVVMAYLKPKGQKVVDSVMFRNAMTFYNIKRKYLR
;
A
#
# COMPACT_ATOMS: atom_id res chain seq x y z
N MET A 1 10.70 31.10 -50.17
CA MET A 1 10.65 29.66 -49.76
C MET A 1 10.58 29.63 -48.23
N LEU A 2 9.33 29.62 -47.68
CA LEU A 2 9.08 29.60 -46.25
C LEU A 2 9.11 28.15 -45.80
N PHE A 3 10.06 27.78 -44.92
CA PHE A 3 10.04 26.49 -44.22
C PHE A 3 9.09 26.61 -43.04
N LEU A 4 7.93 25.99 -43.16
CA LEU A 4 7.07 25.70 -42.00
C LEU A 4 7.72 24.58 -41.18
N LEU A 5 8.27 24.95 -40.05
CA LEU A 5 8.61 23.99 -39.00
C LEU A 5 7.31 23.46 -38.38
N ALA A 6 6.90 22.29 -38.82
CA ALA A 6 5.87 21.54 -38.11
C ALA A 6 6.45 21.06 -36.78
N SER A 7 6.08 21.72 -35.67
CA SER A 7 6.33 21.20 -34.34
C SER A 7 5.45 19.95 -34.17
N GLU A 8 6.06 18.77 -34.24
CA GLU A 8 5.40 17.54 -33.79
C GLU A 8 5.09 17.71 -32.31
N VAL A 9 3.81 17.87 -32.01
CA VAL A 9 3.31 17.75 -30.63
C VAL A 9 3.44 16.26 -30.26
N VAL A 10 4.54 15.91 -29.63
CA VAL A 10 4.67 14.59 -29.00
C VAL A 10 3.62 14.52 -27.91
N LEU A 11 2.48 13.92 -28.22
CA LEU A 11 1.47 13.60 -27.21
C LEU A 11 2.15 12.74 -26.12
N ALA A 12 2.32 13.33 -24.95
CA ALA A 12 2.91 12.63 -23.83
C ALA A 12 2.10 11.35 -23.57
N LYS A 13 2.77 10.19 -23.69
CA LYS A 13 2.13 8.89 -23.47
C LYS A 13 1.59 8.88 -22.04
N LYS A 14 0.28 8.57 -21.88
CA LYS A 14 -0.32 8.45 -20.54
C LYS A 14 0.50 7.47 -19.69
N PRO A 15 0.81 7.83 -18.44
CA PRO A 15 1.56 6.93 -17.55
C PRO A 15 0.75 5.66 -17.27
N TRP A 16 1.42 4.54 -17.21
CA TRP A 16 0.81 3.33 -16.66
C TRP A 16 0.71 3.48 -15.14
N ILE A 17 -0.40 3.01 -14.55
CA ILE A 17 -0.67 3.10 -13.13
C ILE A 17 -1.02 1.71 -12.60
N ILE A 18 -0.41 1.33 -11.48
CA ILE A 18 -0.81 0.19 -10.66
C ILE A 18 -1.20 0.71 -9.29
N ASP A 19 -2.26 0.15 -8.74
CA ASP A 19 -2.69 0.41 -7.37
C ASP A 19 -2.35 -0.78 -6.46
N PRO A 20 -1.20 -0.80 -5.76
CA PRO A 20 -0.83 -1.92 -4.90
C PRO A 20 -1.40 -1.81 -3.48
N HIS A 21 -2.64 -1.28 -3.32
CA HIS A 21 -3.30 -1.24 -2.03
C HIS A 21 -4.81 -1.05 -2.14
N THR A 22 -5.51 -2.16 -2.30
CA THR A 22 -6.98 -2.23 -2.23
C THR A 22 -7.41 -3.31 -1.26
N HIS A 23 -8.65 -3.25 -0.80
CA HIS A 23 -9.21 -4.20 0.16
C HIS A 23 -10.51 -4.79 -0.36
N PHE A 24 -10.68 -6.11 -0.20
CA PHE A 24 -11.90 -6.82 -0.51
C PHE A 24 -12.28 -7.75 0.64
N LYS A 25 -13.59 -7.96 0.88
CA LYS A 25 -14.13 -8.81 1.94
C LYS A 25 -15.36 -9.57 1.44
N GLY A 26 -15.42 -10.86 1.74
CA GLY A 26 -16.55 -11.71 1.45
C GLY A 26 -17.62 -11.72 2.54
N GLU A 27 -18.73 -12.40 2.24
CA GLU A 27 -19.90 -12.49 3.12
C GLU A 27 -19.58 -13.12 4.48
N GLU A 28 -18.80 -14.21 4.50
CA GLU A 28 -18.43 -14.93 5.73
C GLU A 28 -17.59 -14.05 6.68
N GLN A 29 -16.66 -13.29 6.12
CA GLN A 29 -15.84 -12.36 6.90
C GLN A 29 -16.68 -11.24 7.51
N ILE A 30 -17.57 -10.64 6.72
CA ILE A 30 -18.47 -9.57 7.21
C ILE A 30 -19.42 -10.10 8.28
N ALA A 31 -20.00 -11.29 8.10
CA ALA A 31 -20.84 -11.90 9.11
C ALA A 31 -20.09 -12.15 10.44
N TYR A 32 -18.85 -12.64 10.36
CA TYR A 32 -18.02 -12.84 11.55
C TYR A 32 -17.67 -11.50 12.24
N GLU A 33 -17.22 -10.51 11.49
CA GLU A 33 -16.84 -9.20 12.03
C GLU A 33 -18.02 -8.49 12.69
N ALA A 34 -19.23 -8.65 12.19
CA ALA A 34 -20.45 -8.10 12.79
C ALA A 34 -20.74 -8.66 14.19
N THR A 35 -20.25 -9.86 14.50
CA THR A 35 -20.48 -10.52 15.81
C THR A 35 -19.34 -10.34 16.80
N THR A 36 -18.15 -9.97 16.34
CA THR A 36 -16.91 -10.06 17.15
C THR A 36 -16.20 -8.74 17.36
N LYS A 37 -16.51 -7.72 16.59
CA LYS A 37 -15.83 -6.44 16.66
C LYS A 37 -16.77 -5.32 17.07
N GLU A 38 -16.29 -4.49 18.00
CA GLU A 38 -16.80 -3.14 18.08
C GLU A 38 -16.64 -2.49 16.71
N TRP A 39 -17.73 -2.04 16.15
CA TRP A 39 -17.75 -1.40 14.85
C TRP A 39 -17.02 -0.06 14.95
N HIS A 40 -15.79 -0.03 14.49
CA HIS A 40 -15.10 1.23 14.26
C HIS A 40 -15.53 1.80 12.90
N PRO A 41 -15.83 3.09 12.81
CA PRO A 41 -16.04 3.77 11.51
C PRO A 41 -14.86 3.57 10.55
N ASP A 42 -13.65 3.38 11.08
CA ASP A 42 -12.45 3.00 10.33
C ASP A 42 -12.48 1.55 9.81
N ASN A 43 -13.38 0.72 10.27
CA ASN A 43 -13.73 -0.53 9.60
C ASN A 43 -14.58 -0.22 8.37
N SER A 44 -13.95 0.50 7.50
CA SER A 44 -14.41 1.04 6.23
C SER A 44 -15.03 0.02 5.29
N LEU A 45 -14.94 -1.24 5.64
CA LEU A 45 -15.43 -2.36 4.90
C LEU A 45 -16.43 -3.17 5.75
N GLY A 46 -17.32 -2.51 6.48
CA GLY A 46 -18.45 -3.13 7.18
C GLY A 46 -19.52 -3.72 6.25
N LYS A 47 -19.19 -3.89 4.98
CA LYS A 47 -20.01 -4.51 3.94
C LYS A 47 -19.17 -5.43 3.07
N VAL A 48 -19.85 -6.36 2.40
CA VAL A 48 -19.21 -7.16 1.33
C VAL A 48 -18.69 -6.24 0.25
N VAL A 49 -17.44 -6.44 -0.15
CA VAL A 49 -16.77 -5.67 -1.21
C VAL A 49 -15.99 -6.65 -2.09
N LYS A 50 -16.37 -6.72 -3.36
CA LYS A 50 -15.79 -7.62 -4.36
C LYS A 50 -14.98 -6.84 -5.40
N PRO A 51 -14.13 -7.51 -6.19
CA PRO A 51 -13.35 -6.86 -7.26
C PRO A 51 -14.21 -6.11 -8.28
N GLU A 52 -15.44 -6.57 -8.52
CA GLU A 52 -16.41 -5.93 -9.42
C GLU A 52 -16.80 -4.52 -8.94
N ASP A 53 -16.91 -4.33 -7.63
CA ASP A 53 -17.24 -3.02 -7.04
C ASP A 53 -16.14 -1.99 -7.28
N TYR A 54 -14.89 -2.44 -7.42
CA TYR A 54 -13.75 -1.58 -7.72
C TYR A 54 -13.56 -1.30 -9.21
N ARG A 55 -14.16 -2.08 -10.09
CA ARG A 55 -13.90 -1.99 -11.55
C ARG A 55 -14.16 -0.60 -12.11
N ALA A 56 -15.28 0.01 -11.78
CA ALA A 56 -15.61 1.36 -12.26
C ALA A 56 -14.60 2.41 -11.77
N VAL A 57 -14.08 2.26 -10.56
CA VAL A 57 -13.01 3.11 -10.01
C VAL A 57 -11.72 2.87 -10.77
N ALA A 58 -11.32 1.62 -10.96
CA ALA A 58 -10.11 1.25 -11.68
C ALA A 58 -10.10 1.74 -13.13
N ASP A 59 -11.22 1.66 -13.83
CA ASP A 59 -11.38 2.15 -15.20
C ASP A 59 -11.27 3.68 -15.26
N ARG A 60 -11.96 4.39 -14.36
CA ARG A 60 -11.90 5.85 -14.27
C ARG A 60 -10.49 6.36 -13.93
N LEU A 61 -9.78 5.67 -13.05
CA LEU A 61 -8.39 5.98 -12.69
C LEU A 61 -7.38 5.49 -13.73
N GLU A 62 -7.81 4.77 -14.77
CA GLU A 62 -6.97 4.19 -15.82
C GLU A 62 -5.92 3.21 -15.28
N LEU A 63 -6.28 2.41 -14.28
CA LEU A 63 -5.38 1.44 -13.67
C LEU A 63 -5.13 0.23 -14.57
N ARG A 64 -3.91 -0.22 -14.61
CA ARG A 64 -3.52 -1.46 -15.31
C ARG A 64 -3.83 -2.71 -14.49
N SER A 65 -3.76 -2.61 -13.18
CA SER A 65 -4.08 -3.68 -12.26
C SER A 65 -4.06 -3.16 -10.83
N THR A 66 -4.56 -3.96 -9.89
CA THR A 66 -4.41 -3.69 -8.47
C THR A 66 -3.90 -4.92 -7.72
N LEU A 67 -3.14 -4.68 -6.64
CA LEU A 67 -2.72 -5.70 -5.70
C LEU A 67 -3.53 -5.54 -4.42
N VAL A 68 -4.11 -6.64 -3.98
CA VAL A 68 -4.94 -6.66 -2.77
C VAL A 68 -4.06 -6.71 -1.54
N VAL A 69 -4.38 -5.90 -0.55
CA VAL A 69 -3.80 -5.99 0.79
C VAL A 69 -4.88 -6.53 1.74
N GLU A 70 -4.49 -7.38 2.64
CA GLU A 70 -5.38 -8.03 3.59
C GLU A 70 -6.24 -7.02 4.36
N ALA A 71 -7.44 -7.45 4.72
CA ALA A 71 -8.38 -6.73 5.58
C ALA A 71 -9.03 -7.70 6.59
N CYS A 72 -8.29 -8.74 7.01
CA CYS A 72 -8.79 -9.84 7.85
C CYS A 72 -7.97 -9.99 9.13
N ASP A 73 -8.45 -10.83 10.02
CA ASP A 73 -7.71 -11.22 11.21
C ASP A 73 -6.70 -12.32 10.89
N GLN A 74 -5.59 -12.33 11.65
CA GLN A 74 -4.48 -13.27 11.40
C GLN A 74 -4.84 -14.73 11.70
N ASP A 75 -5.81 -14.96 12.59
CA ASP A 75 -6.30 -16.30 13.01
C ASP A 75 -7.42 -16.82 12.11
N LYS A 76 -7.68 -16.16 10.98
CA LYS A 76 -8.71 -16.52 10.03
C LYS A 76 -8.12 -16.80 8.66
N PRO A 77 -7.36 -17.91 8.50
CA PRO A 77 -6.68 -18.23 7.24
C PRO A 77 -7.64 -18.43 6.05
N GLU A 78 -8.89 -18.80 6.30
CA GLU A 78 -9.94 -18.95 5.28
C GLU A 78 -10.25 -17.63 4.55
N TYR A 79 -10.06 -16.49 5.20
CA TYR A 79 -10.27 -15.18 4.55
C TYR A 79 -9.15 -14.87 3.55
N ASN A 80 -7.91 -15.29 3.84
CA ASN A 80 -6.83 -15.23 2.85
C ASN A 80 -7.14 -16.15 1.65
N ASP A 81 -7.70 -17.34 1.88
CA ASP A 81 -8.08 -18.26 0.81
C ASP A 81 -9.17 -17.67 -0.08
N TRP A 82 -10.15 -16.96 0.51
CA TRP A 82 -11.18 -16.27 -0.24
C TRP A 82 -10.57 -15.19 -1.16
N VAL A 83 -9.70 -14.31 -0.63
CA VAL A 83 -9.03 -13.28 -1.43
C VAL A 83 -8.19 -13.90 -2.54
N LEU A 84 -7.44 -14.96 -2.26
CA LEU A 84 -6.61 -15.63 -3.27
C LEU A 84 -7.47 -16.25 -4.40
N ARG A 85 -8.69 -16.73 -4.11
CA ARG A 85 -9.65 -17.12 -5.16
C ARG A 85 -10.06 -15.93 -6.01
N GLN A 86 -10.41 -14.79 -5.40
CA GLN A 86 -10.76 -13.56 -6.12
C GLN A 86 -9.62 -13.11 -7.04
N VAL A 87 -8.37 -13.13 -6.56
CA VAL A 87 -7.19 -12.76 -7.37
C VAL A 87 -7.03 -13.70 -8.57
N LYS A 88 -7.29 -14.99 -8.40
CA LYS A 88 -7.19 -15.96 -9.49
C LYS A 88 -8.27 -15.77 -10.57
N GLU A 89 -9.47 -15.34 -10.18
CA GLU A 89 -10.65 -15.23 -11.03
C GLU A 89 -10.79 -13.87 -11.71
N SER A 90 -10.18 -12.83 -11.14
CA SER A 90 -10.28 -11.46 -11.64
C SER A 90 -9.13 -11.09 -12.60
N ASP A 91 -9.46 -10.48 -13.72
CA ASP A 91 -8.51 -9.87 -14.66
C ASP A 91 -7.93 -8.53 -14.17
N LEU A 92 -8.50 -7.97 -13.10
CA LEU A 92 -8.08 -6.71 -12.50
C LEU A 92 -7.00 -6.91 -11.42
N LEU A 93 -6.98 -8.07 -10.75
CA LEU A 93 -6.12 -8.30 -9.59
C LEU A 93 -4.82 -8.99 -10.00
N CYS A 94 -3.69 -8.53 -9.46
CA CYS A 94 -2.36 -9.03 -9.84
C CYS A 94 -1.57 -9.70 -8.72
N GLY A 95 -2.10 -9.73 -7.49
CA GLY A 95 -1.44 -10.35 -6.36
C GLY A 95 -2.09 -10.03 -5.02
N TYR A 96 -1.50 -10.56 -3.96
CA TYR A 96 -2.02 -10.47 -2.60
C TYR A 96 -0.92 -10.31 -1.55
N ILE A 97 -1.14 -9.37 -0.63
CA ILE A 97 -0.43 -9.24 0.64
C ILE A 97 -1.34 -9.81 1.72
N ALA A 98 -0.97 -10.97 2.22
CA ALA A 98 -1.78 -11.77 3.14
C ALA A 98 -1.66 -11.32 4.61
N ARG A 99 -2.49 -11.89 5.44
CA ARG A 99 -2.43 -11.79 6.90
C ARG A 99 -2.00 -13.13 7.49
N ALA A 100 -1.11 -13.14 8.47
CA ALA A 100 -0.74 -14.34 9.22
C ALA A 100 -0.11 -13.98 10.57
N ASP A 101 -0.24 -14.89 11.53
CA ASP A 101 0.56 -14.86 12.76
C ASP A 101 1.88 -15.58 12.52
N LEU A 102 2.99 -14.84 12.59
CA LEU A 102 4.32 -15.42 12.44
C LEU A 102 4.79 -16.21 13.67
N LYS A 103 4.13 -16.09 14.81
CA LYS A 103 4.39 -16.91 16.02
C LYS A 103 3.63 -18.24 15.98
N GLY A 104 2.66 -18.36 15.07
CA GLY A 104 1.82 -19.54 14.92
C GLY A 104 2.59 -20.75 14.36
N THR A 105 2.45 -21.91 15.00
CA THR A 105 3.07 -23.18 14.55
C THR A 105 2.53 -23.64 13.19
N GLU A 106 1.31 -23.22 12.80
CA GLU A 106 0.69 -23.56 11.53
C GLU A 106 1.06 -22.62 10.38
N PHE A 107 1.81 -21.54 10.68
CA PHE A 107 2.19 -20.54 9.67
C PHE A 107 2.73 -21.16 8.38
N LEU A 108 3.67 -22.10 8.49
CA LEU A 108 4.29 -22.72 7.30
C LEU A 108 3.31 -23.59 6.49
N ILE A 109 2.27 -24.14 7.13
CA ILE A 109 1.23 -24.93 6.43
C ILE A 109 0.42 -23.97 5.54
N HIS A 110 -0.08 -22.89 6.11
CA HIS A 110 -0.85 -21.89 5.38
C HIS A 110 0.00 -21.15 4.33
N HIS A 111 1.22 -20.77 4.69
CA HIS A 111 2.17 -20.14 3.79
C HIS A 111 2.41 -20.95 2.52
N ARG A 112 2.69 -22.28 2.64
CA ARG A 112 2.87 -23.15 1.48
C ARG A 112 1.61 -23.25 0.63
N ARG A 113 0.43 -23.25 1.25
CA ARG A 113 -0.85 -23.25 0.55
C ARG A 113 -1.04 -21.99 -0.27
N TYR A 114 -0.79 -20.81 0.30
CA TYR A 114 -0.88 -19.52 -0.39
C TYR A 114 0.13 -19.40 -1.51
N GLN A 115 1.37 -19.84 -1.31
CA GLN A 115 2.41 -19.82 -2.35
C GLN A 115 2.03 -20.65 -3.60
N ARG A 116 1.37 -21.78 -3.42
CA ARG A 116 0.94 -22.64 -4.54
C ARG A 116 -0.06 -21.95 -5.47
N THR A 117 -0.73 -20.92 -5.03
CA THR A 117 -1.62 -20.12 -5.88
C THR A 117 -0.87 -19.30 -6.92
N GLY A 118 0.39 -18.96 -6.64
CA GLY A 118 1.23 -18.09 -7.46
C GLY A 118 0.91 -16.60 -7.35
N PHE A 119 0.02 -16.20 -6.43
CA PHE A 119 -0.44 -14.84 -6.23
C PHE A 119 -0.02 -14.21 -4.89
N LEU A 120 0.63 -14.97 -4.00
CA LEU A 120 1.16 -14.42 -2.76
C LEU A 120 2.40 -13.56 -3.04
N ASN A 121 2.35 -12.28 -2.69
CA ASN A 121 3.48 -11.34 -2.82
C ASN A 121 4.14 -11.03 -1.47
N GLY A 122 3.44 -11.18 -0.35
CA GLY A 122 3.98 -10.88 0.96
C GLY A 122 2.96 -10.95 2.07
N TYR A 123 3.31 -10.33 3.20
CA TYR A 123 2.47 -10.27 4.39
C TYR A 123 2.40 -8.85 4.94
N ARG A 124 1.30 -8.51 5.62
CA ARG A 124 1.11 -7.25 6.32
C ARG A 124 1.20 -7.45 7.83
N PHE A 125 2.03 -6.61 8.48
CA PHE A 125 2.09 -6.49 9.94
C PHE A 125 1.51 -5.14 10.34
N ARG A 126 0.92 -5.09 11.54
CA ARG A 126 0.24 -3.90 12.05
C ARG A 126 0.84 -3.53 13.40
N PHE A 127 1.19 -2.26 13.58
CA PHE A 127 1.59 -1.65 14.84
C PHE A 127 2.58 -2.52 15.64
N ASP A 128 2.26 -2.82 16.89
CA ASP A 128 3.13 -3.54 17.83
C ASP A 128 3.47 -4.97 17.44
N GLU A 129 2.75 -5.57 16.48
CA GLU A 129 3.07 -6.92 15.99
C GLU A 129 4.49 -7.02 15.45
N LEU A 130 5.03 -5.92 14.88
CA LEU A 130 6.40 -5.92 14.38
C LEU A 130 7.39 -6.12 15.52
N ASN A 131 7.22 -5.42 16.62
CA ASN A 131 8.06 -5.59 17.82
C ASN A 131 7.94 -7.00 18.38
N ASP A 132 6.72 -7.54 18.48
CA ASP A 132 6.45 -8.90 18.94
C ASP A 132 7.20 -9.94 18.08
N TYR A 133 7.13 -9.82 16.75
CA TYR A 133 7.79 -10.75 15.84
C TYR A 133 9.32 -10.65 15.87
N LEU A 134 9.86 -9.46 16.10
CA LEU A 134 11.31 -9.27 16.25
C LEU A 134 11.87 -9.89 17.52
N ASN A 135 11.04 -10.03 18.57
CA ASN A 135 11.43 -10.61 19.84
C ASN A 135 11.07 -12.10 19.98
N ASP A 136 10.35 -12.68 19.03
CA ASP A 136 9.96 -14.09 19.04
C ASP A 136 10.87 -14.95 18.15
N PRO A 137 11.52 -16.02 18.69
CA PRO A 137 12.45 -16.85 17.93
C PRO A 137 11.81 -17.57 16.73
N LEU A 138 10.54 -18.00 16.83
CA LEU A 138 9.85 -18.69 15.74
C LEU A 138 9.47 -17.71 14.62
N ALA A 139 8.94 -16.55 15.00
CA ALA A 139 8.64 -15.49 14.03
C ALA A 139 9.89 -15.04 13.28
N ARG A 140 11.05 -14.92 13.94
CA ARG A 140 12.33 -14.61 13.29
C ARG A 140 12.77 -15.67 12.28
N GLN A 141 12.54 -16.97 12.59
CA GLN A 141 12.79 -18.05 11.62
C GLN A 141 11.88 -17.91 10.40
N HIS A 142 10.61 -17.57 10.61
CA HIS A 142 9.66 -17.33 9.53
C HIS A 142 10.03 -16.09 8.70
N LEU A 143 10.44 -14.98 9.33
CA LEU A 143 10.96 -13.80 8.63
C LEU A 143 12.16 -14.14 7.73
N ALA A 144 13.09 -14.98 8.21
CA ALA A 144 14.21 -15.43 7.40
C ALA A 144 13.78 -16.30 6.20
N ILE A 145 12.67 -17.04 6.33
CA ILE A 145 12.08 -17.77 5.19
C ILE A 145 11.50 -16.79 4.17
N LEU A 146 10.73 -15.79 4.61
CA LEU A 146 10.13 -14.77 3.74
C LEU A 146 11.21 -13.97 3.00
N GLU A 147 12.30 -13.59 3.69
CA GLU A 147 13.46 -12.93 3.08
C GLU A 147 14.07 -13.79 1.96
N ARG A 148 14.37 -15.07 2.24
CA ARG A 148 14.96 -15.97 1.22
C ARG A 148 14.07 -16.19 0.00
N GLN A 149 12.76 -16.09 0.17
CA GLN A 149 11.78 -16.23 -0.90
C GLN A 149 11.51 -14.93 -1.65
N GLY A 150 12.09 -13.81 -1.20
CA GLY A 150 11.92 -12.49 -1.83
C GLY A 150 10.51 -11.93 -1.67
N LEU A 151 9.79 -12.37 -0.64
CA LEU A 151 8.47 -11.84 -0.30
C LEU A 151 8.59 -10.48 0.39
N VAL A 152 7.51 -9.73 0.34
CA VAL A 152 7.43 -8.36 0.85
C VAL A 152 6.80 -8.33 2.23
N ILE A 153 7.23 -7.38 3.06
CA ILE A 153 6.53 -7.00 4.29
C ILE A 153 5.94 -5.60 4.13
N ASP A 154 4.61 -5.53 4.16
CA ASP A 154 3.85 -4.29 4.24
C ASP A 154 3.62 -3.93 5.71
N LEU A 155 4.00 -2.72 6.11
CA LEU A 155 3.89 -2.27 7.50
C LEU A 155 2.82 -1.19 7.64
N LEU A 156 1.76 -1.48 8.40
CA LEU A 156 0.80 -0.48 8.86
C LEU A 156 1.23 0.00 10.24
N ILE A 157 2.00 1.06 10.28
CA ILE A 157 2.66 1.58 11.48
C ILE A 157 2.58 3.11 11.56
N GLU A 158 2.95 3.64 12.69
CA GLU A 158 3.10 5.06 13.00
C GLU A 158 4.57 5.42 13.27
N ALA A 159 4.86 6.70 13.49
CA ALA A 159 6.21 7.21 13.70
C ALA A 159 6.94 6.56 14.88
N SER A 160 6.22 6.21 15.94
CA SER A 160 6.75 5.54 17.14
C SER A 160 7.42 4.19 16.87
N HIS A 161 7.04 3.50 15.78
CA HIS A 161 7.57 2.19 15.39
C HIS A 161 8.85 2.25 14.53
N ALA A 162 9.43 3.45 14.33
CA ALA A 162 10.57 3.63 13.43
C ALA A 162 11.80 2.80 13.85
N ASP A 163 12.00 2.57 15.15
CA ASP A 163 13.11 1.75 15.66
C ASP A 163 12.95 0.28 15.32
N ASP A 164 11.73 -0.24 15.35
CA ASP A 164 11.43 -1.61 14.96
C ASP A 164 11.65 -1.83 13.47
N VAL A 165 11.29 -0.84 12.63
CA VAL A 165 11.59 -0.89 11.18
C VAL A 165 13.09 -0.95 10.92
N VAL A 166 13.88 -0.15 11.62
CA VAL A 166 15.35 -0.17 11.50
C VAL A 166 15.91 -1.51 11.94
N SER A 167 15.41 -2.07 13.04
CA SER A 167 15.80 -3.39 13.53
C SER A 167 15.46 -4.49 12.55
N LEU A 168 14.23 -4.50 11.99
CA LEU A 168 13.82 -5.43 10.93
C LEU A 168 14.75 -5.32 9.70
N SER A 169 15.01 -4.10 9.25
CA SER A 169 15.85 -3.85 8.08
C SER A 169 17.30 -4.31 8.29
N ARG A 170 17.86 -4.07 9.47
CA ARG A 170 19.22 -4.48 9.83
C ARG A 170 19.35 -6.01 9.94
N ASP A 171 18.38 -6.65 10.58
CA ASP A 171 18.41 -8.08 10.87
C ASP A 171 18.08 -8.92 9.63
N PHE A 172 17.30 -8.35 8.68
CA PHE A 172 16.91 -8.97 7.42
C PHE A 172 17.18 -8.03 6.23
N PRO A 173 18.45 -7.83 5.84
CA PRO A 173 18.85 -6.78 4.89
C PRO A 173 18.39 -6.99 3.45
N ARG A 174 17.97 -8.21 3.07
CA ARG A 174 17.41 -8.51 1.75
C ARG A 174 15.87 -8.53 1.74
N LEU A 175 15.25 -8.44 2.91
CA LEU A 175 13.80 -8.38 3.03
C LEU A 175 13.30 -7.05 2.41
N LYS A 176 12.29 -7.12 1.56
CA LYS A 176 11.64 -5.95 0.98
C LYS A 176 10.59 -5.42 1.98
N ILE A 177 10.78 -4.22 2.46
CA ILE A 177 9.93 -3.61 3.48
C ILE A 177 9.28 -2.36 2.90
N VAL A 178 7.96 -2.19 3.08
CA VAL A 178 7.28 -0.95 2.69
C VAL A 178 6.37 -0.44 3.81
N ILE A 179 6.51 0.84 4.11
CA ILE A 179 5.68 1.53 5.10
C ILE A 179 4.43 2.06 4.41
N ASN A 180 3.26 1.69 4.92
CA ASN A 180 1.98 2.11 4.36
C ASN A 180 1.66 3.57 4.72
N HIS A 181 1.00 4.27 3.80
CA HIS A 181 0.29 5.53 4.03
C HIS A 181 1.16 6.61 4.72
N CYS A 182 2.44 6.74 4.30
CA CYS A 182 3.36 7.71 4.88
C CYS A 182 3.36 7.70 6.43
N PHE A 183 3.43 6.49 7.06
CA PHE A 183 3.35 6.31 8.52
C PHE A 183 1.99 6.73 9.11
N ARG A 184 0.89 6.66 8.34
CA ARG A 184 -0.42 7.19 8.74
C ARG A 184 -0.36 8.68 9.12
N ALA A 185 0.40 9.44 8.37
CA ALA A 185 0.63 10.86 8.61
C ALA A 185 -0.65 11.63 8.93
N LYS A 186 -0.54 12.63 9.81
CA LYS A 186 -1.56 13.63 10.06
C LYS A 186 -0.97 15.02 9.86
N ILE A 187 -1.74 15.90 9.21
CA ILE A 187 -1.41 17.30 9.01
C ILE A 187 -2.25 18.09 10.00
N ILE A 188 -1.59 18.71 10.96
CA ILE A 188 -2.20 19.52 12.02
C ILE A 188 -1.60 20.91 11.92
N ASP A 189 -2.43 21.94 11.91
CA ASP A 189 -1.99 23.34 11.78
C ASP A 189 -1.06 23.59 10.57
N GLY A 190 -1.27 22.83 9.47
CA GLY A 190 -0.52 22.99 8.22
C GLY A 190 0.86 22.32 8.18
N ASP A 191 1.24 21.51 9.19
CA ASP A 191 2.53 20.79 9.21
C ASP A 191 2.35 19.38 9.79
N ILE A 192 3.42 18.59 9.74
CA ILE A 192 3.53 17.26 10.37
C ILE A 192 4.44 17.33 11.60
N SER A 193 4.22 16.42 12.54
CA SER A 193 4.99 16.42 13.79
C SER A 193 6.50 16.19 13.54
N ASP A 194 7.34 16.76 14.42
CA ASP A 194 8.78 16.53 14.38
C ASP A 194 9.16 15.07 14.62
N GLU A 195 8.33 14.32 15.36
CA GLU A 195 8.49 12.89 15.53
C GLU A 195 8.36 12.17 14.18
N LEU A 196 7.32 12.49 13.39
CA LEU A 196 7.12 11.93 12.06
C LEU A 196 8.27 12.30 11.12
N LYS A 197 8.73 13.55 11.13
CA LYS A 197 9.90 13.99 10.32
C LYS A 197 11.15 13.16 10.65
N ARG A 198 11.39 12.90 11.94
CA ARG A 198 12.52 12.04 12.39
C ARG A 198 12.35 10.59 11.96
N ALA A 199 11.15 10.02 12.12
CA ALA A 199 10.84 8.64 11.74
C ALA A 199 11.04 8.42 10.23
N ILE A 200 10.55 9.34 9.39
CA ILE A 200 10.73 9.31 7.93
C ILE A 200 12.23 9.24 7.58
N LYS A 201 13.04 10.17 8.11
CA LYS A 201 14.49 10.18 7.85
C LYS A 201 15.18 8.91 8.31
N LYS A 202 14.84 8.42 9.51
CA LYS A 202 15.42 7.22 10.12
C LYS A 202 15.15 5.96 9.29
N CYS A 203 13.90 5.76 8.87
CA CYS A 203 13.52 4.62 8.05
C CYS A 203 14.06 4.75 6.61
N ALA A 204 14.07 5.94 6.04
CA ALA A 204 14.60 6.19 4.70
C ALA A 204 16.13 5.96 4.58
N ALA A 205 16.87 6.03 5.69
CA ALA A 205 18.29 5.66 5.73
C ALA A 205 18.51 4.16 5.45
N GLN A 206 17.48 3.32 5.61
CA GLN A 206 17.54 1.89 5.33
C GLN A 206 17.26 1.62 3.83
N LYS A 207 18.21 0.97 3.14
CA LYS A 207 18.16 0.80 1.66
C LYS A 207 17.01 -0.10 1.17
N ASN A 208 16.59 -1.06 1.98
CA ASN A 208 15.52 -2.02 1.67
C ASN A 208 14.13 -1.57 2.13
N VAL A 209 14.02 -0.33 2.66
CA VAL A 209 12.76 0.26 3.12
C VAL A 209 12.22 1.24 2.07
N PHE A 210 10.97 1.05 1.71
CA PHE A 210 10.15 1.85 0.79
C PHE A 210 9.01 2.52 1.55
N CYS A 211 8.33 3.50 0.92
CA CYS A 211 7.15 4.14 1.49
C CYS A 211 6.05 4.27 0.45
N LYS A 212 4.79 3.99 0.84
CA LYS A 212 3.62 4.22 -0.01
C LYS A 212 3.10 5.64 0.15
N MET A 213 3.08 6.40 -0.94
CA MET A 213 2.31 7.63 -1.11
C MET A 213 0.86 7.24 -1.38
N SER A 214 0.10 6.98 -0.34
CA SER A 214 -1.24 6.41 -0.40
C SER A 214 -2.10 6.90 0.75
N SER A 215 -3.41 6.70 0.66
CA SER A 215 -4.36 7.14 1.70
C SER A 215 -4.31 8.65 1.97
N ILE A 216 -4.02 9.44 0.94
CA ILE A 216 -3.77 10.89 1.08
C ILE A 216 -4.93 11.61 1.77
N ASN A 217 -6.17 11.23 1.44
CA ASN A 217 -7.36 11.81 2.05
C ASN A 217 -7.38 11.68 3.60
N ASN A 218 -6.70 10.66 4.14
CA ASN A 218 -6.65 10.41 5.58
C ASN A 218 -5.63 11.29 6.33
N PHE A 219 -4.83 12.10 5.63
CA PHE A 219 -3.85 12.97 6.28
C PHE A 219 -4.50 14.21 6.93
N SER A 220 -5.71 14.54 6.50
CA SER A 220 -6.49 15.63 7.08
C SER A 220 -7.11 15.23 8.43
N GLU A 221 -7.56 16.23 9.18
CA GLU A 221 -8.31 16.05 10.43
C GLU A 221 -9.80 15.78 10.20
N VAL A 222 -10.23 15.69 8.95
CA VAL A 222 -11.62 15.40 8.60
C VAL A 222 -12.01 14.02 9.12
N ALA A 223 -13.18 13.94 9.78
CA ALA A 223 -13.72 12.67 10.23
C ALA A 223 -14.28 11.85 9.05
N PRO A 224 -14.25 10.52 9.13
CA PRO A 224 -14.84 9.66 8.11
C PRO A 224 -16.33 10.00 7.88
N PHE A 225 -16.75 9.99 6.61
CA PHE A 225 -18.15 10.21 6.20
C PHE A 225 -18.75 11.58 6.55
N THR A 226 -17.93 12.55 6.89
CA THR A 226 -18.34 13.93 7.10
C THR A 226 -17.98 14.79 5.88
N ASP A 227 -17.18 15.80 6.06
CA ASP A 227 -16.70 16.65 4.97
C ASP A 227 -15.61 15.94 4.14
N PRO A 228 -15.49 16.21 2.85
CA PRO A 228 -14.41 15.66 2.05
C PRO A 228 -13.06 16.27 2.44
N ALA A 229 -12.03 15.45 2.37
CA ALA A 229 -10.64 15.92 2.56
C ALA A 229 -10.28 17.00 1.54
N PRO A 230 -9.35 17.92 1.88
CA PRO A 230 -8.88 18.96 0.97
C PRO A 230 -8.41 18.38 -0.38
N THR A 231 -8.65 19.13 -1.47
CA THR A 231 -8.19 18.76 -2.83
C THR A 231 -6.99 19.58 -3.28
N ASP A 232 -6.62 20.63 -2.54
CA ASP A 232 -5.46 21.47 -2.85
C ASP A 232 -4.16 20.73 -2.51
N LEU A 233 -3.27 20.61 -3.49
CA LEU A 233 -1.94 20.03 -3.32
C LEU A 233 -1.15 20.70 -2.18
N ASN A 234 -1.25 22.01 -2.02
CA ASN A 234 -0.49 22.75 -1.01
C ASN A 234 -0.74 22.22 0.40
N TYR A 235 -1.97 21.77 0.67
CA TYR A 235 -2.30 21.17 1.96
C TYR A 235 -1.42 19.95 2.28
N TYR A 236 -1.05 19.14 1.28
CA TYR A 236 -0.35 17.88 1.43
C TYR A 236 1.18 17.97 1.33
N LEU A 237 1.72 19.13 0.92
CA LEU A 237 3.17 19.33 0.74
C LEU A 237 4.01 18.93 1.97
N PRO A 238 3.61 19.24 3.23
CA PRO A 238 4.42 18.86 4.39
C PRO A 238 4.74 17.37 4.48
N VAL A 239 3.77 16.51 4.12
CA VAL A 239 3.98 15.06 4.07
C VAL A 239 4.74 14.65 2.81
N LEU A 240 4.27 15.12 1.64
CA LEU A 240 4.79 14.69 0.34
C LEU A 240 6.26 15.07 0.15
N ASP A 241 6.64 16.30 0.53
CA ASP A 241 8.04 16.73 0.48
C ASP A 241 8.91 15.94 1.46
N SER A 242 8.44 15.75 2.71
CA SER A 242 9.20 15.00 3.71
C SER A 242 9.52 13.57 3.26
N VAL A 243 8.54 12.84 2.68
CA VAL A 243 8.79 11.47 2.20
C VAL A 243 9.56 11.45 0.89
N TYR A 244 9.33 12.42 -0.01
CA TYR A 244 10.04 12.49 -1.28
C TYR A 244 11.53 12.81 -1.09
N ASP A 245 11.85 13.79 -0.26
CA ASP A 245 13.22 14.19 0.03
C ASP A 245 14.03 13.09 0.73
N ALA A 246 13.36 12.31 1.60
CA ALA A 246 14.00 11.24 2.34
C ALA A 246 14.17 9.95 1.52
N PHE A 247 13.10 9.45 0.87
CA PHE A 247 13.12 8.16 0.15
C PHE A 247 13.54 8.28 -1.32
N GLY A 248 13.33 9.43 -1.95
CA GLY A 248 13.55 9.65 -3.37
C GLY A 248 12.56 8.87 -4.26
N ALA A 249 12.47 9.27 -5.53
CA ALA A 249 11.51 8.71 -6.48
C ALA A 249 11.58 7.18 -6.64
N ASN A 250 12.73 6.54 -6.40
CA ASN A 250 12.93 5.12 -6.64
C ASN A 250 12.42 4.22 -5.51
N ARG A 251 12.08 4.79 -4.35
CA ARG A 251 11.59 4.04 -3.19
C ARG A 251 10.21 4.51 -2.70
N LEU A 252 9.51 5.27 -3.55
CA LEU A 252 8.12 5.67 -3.31
C LEU A 252 7.19 4.87 -4.22
N ILE A 253 6.04 4.48 -3.70
CA ILE A 253 5.02 3.70 -4.42
C ILE A 253 3.68 4.37 -4.23
N PHE A 254 3.00 4.73 -5.34
CA PHE A 254 1.62 5.19 -5.30
C PHE A 254 0.68 4.05 -4.94
N ALA A 255 -0.39 4.34 -4.16
CA ALA A 255 -1.56 3.47 -4.03
C ALA A 255 -2.77 4.28 -3.56
N THR A 256 -3.98 3.77 -3.82
CA THR A 256 -5.21 4.49 -3.43
C THR A 256 -5.62 4.24 -1.98
N ASN A 257 -5.40 3.05 -1.44
CA ASN A 257 -6.05 2.55 -0.23
C ASN A 257 -7.59 2.56 -0.38
N TRP A 258 -8.06 2.10 -1.56
CA TRP A 258 -9.49 2.04 -1.85
C TRP A 258 -10.23 1.16 -0.85
N GLY A 259 -11.44 1.60 -0.52
CA GLY A 259 -12.21 1.17 0.60
C GLY A 259 -12.07 2.20 1.73
N VAL A 260 -10.88 2.42 2.26
CA VAL A 260 -10.63 3.36 3.37
C VAL A 260 -10.64 4.81 2.90
N SER A 261 -9.85 5.15 1.87
CA SER A 261 -9.75 6.55 1.38
C SER A 261 -11.09 7.12 0.91
N ALA A 262 -12.01 6.27 0.43
CA ALA A 262 -13.34 6.68 -0.02
C ALA A 262 -14.22 7.24 1.11
N HIS A 263 -13.88 7.02 2.36
CA HIS A 263 -14.60 7.56 3.52
C HIS A 263 -14.26 9.02 3.82
N PHE A 264 -13.15 9.49 3.29
CA PHE A 264 -12.64 10.84 3.49
C PHE A 264 -12.74 11.70 2.22
N GLY A 265 -13.47 11.24 1.22
CA GLY A 265 -13.67 11.94 -0.03
C GLY A 265 -13.43 11.06 -1.27
N SER A 266 -13.36 11.68 -2.45
CA SER A 266 -13.14 10.94 -3.71
C SER A 266 -11.77 10.27 -3.73
N VAL A 267 -11.73 9.01 -4.15
CA VAL A 267 -10.47 8.27 -4.41
C VAL A 267 -9.67 8.89 -5.57
N ASP A 268 -10.36 9.60 -6.50
CA ASP A 268 -9.70 10.35 -7.56
C ASP A 268 -8.75 11.40 -6.97
N ASN A 269 -9.13 12.04 -5.86
CA ASN A 269 -8.29 13.02 -5.16
C ASN A 269 -6.93 12.42 -4.75
N VAL A 270 -6.91 11.15 -4.31
CA VAL A 270 -5.64 10.47 -3.96
C VAL A 270 -4.69 10.43 -5.15
N LYS A 271 -5.20 10.07 -6.33
CA LYS A 271 -4.40 10.04 -7.56
C LYS A 271 -4.02 11.46 -8.01
N ASP A 272 -4.98 12.37 -8.01
CA ASP A 272 -4.80 13.70 -8.59
C ASP A 272 -3.79 14.53 -7.78
N VAL A 273 -3.83 14.48 -6.46
CA VAL A 273 -2.84 15.14 -5.58
C VAL A 273 -1.45 14.55 -5.82
N VAL A 274 -1.29 13.22 -5.81
CA VAL A 274 0.02 12.60 -6.04
C VAL A 274 0.53 12.89 -7.46
N MET A 275 -0.33 12.84 -8.47
CA MET A 275 0.04 13.19 -9.85
C MET A 275 0.43 14.67 -9.99
N ALA A 276 -0.30 15.58 -9.37
CA ALA A 276 0.04 17.02 -9.37
C ALA A 276 1.41 17.26 -8.72
N TYR A 277 1.71 16.55 -7.65
CA TYR A 277 3.01 16.61 -6.97
C TYR A 277 4.17 16.07 -7.82
N LEU A 278 3.96 14.96 -8.55
CA LEU A 278 5.03 14.28 -9.29
C LEU A 278 5.28 14.87 -10.68
N LYS A 279 4.26 15.38 -11.37
CA LYS A 279 4.38 15.90 -12.77
C LYS A 279 5.50 16.93 -12.94
N PRO A 280 5.66 17.95 -12.07
CA PRO A 280 6.74 18.93 -12.20
C PRO A 280 8.15 18.33 -12.04
N LYS A 281 8.25 17.16 -11.41
CA LYS A 281 9.52 16.44 -11.20
C LYS A 281 9.94 15.60 -12.42
N GLY A 282 9.07 15.52 -13.44
CA GLY A 282 9.34 14.90 -14.74
C GLY A 282 8.75 13.49 -14.92
N GLN A 283 8.55 13.11 -16.18
CA GLN A 283 7.87 11.86 -16.56
C GLN A 283 8.52 10.60 -15.99
N LYS A 284 9.86 10.56 -15.88
CA LYS A 284 10.57 9.42 -15.29
C LYS A 284 10.20 9.19 -13.82
N VAL A 285 9.99 10.27 -13.07
CA VAL A 285 9.56 10.22 -11.67
C VAL A 285 8.13 9.72 -11.58
N VAL A 286 7.21 10.24 -12.41
CA VAL A 286 5.83 9.76 -12.51
C VAL A 286 5.81 8.26 -12.81
N ASP A 287 6.50 7.81 -13.85
CA ASP A 287 6.55 6.39 -14.24
C ASP A 287 7.11 5.50 -13.12
N SER A 288 8.10 5.98 -12.38
CA SER A 288 8.68 5.23 -11.26
C SER A 288 7.67 5.04 -10.13
N VAL A 289 7.11 6.13 -9.63
CA VAL A 289 6.24 6.10 -8.44
C VAL A 289 4.87 5.47 -8.75
N MET A 290 4.28 5.80 -9.90
CA MET A 290 2.94 5.34 -10.28
C MET A 290 2.92 3.88 -10.79
N PHE A 291 4.07 3.34 -11.22
CA PHE A 291 4.07 2.04 -11.89
C PHE A 291 5.31 1.18 -11.60
N ARG A 292 6.53 1.63 -11.98
CA ARG A 292 7.71 0.75 -12.05
C ARG A 292 8.14 0.21 -10.70
N ASN A 293 8.08 1.06 -9.66
CA ASN A 293 8.47 0.67 -8.31
C ASN A 293 7.55 -0.43 -7.78
N ALA A 294 6.22 -0.31 -7.96
CA ALA A 294 5.28 -1.36 -7.57
C ALA A 294 5.57 -2.68 -8.31
N MET A 295 5.78 -2.63 -9.63
CA MET A 295 6.11 -3.81 -10.45
C MET A 295 7.31 -4.57 -9.92
N THR A 296 8.40 -3.83 -9.63
CA THR A 296 9.67 -4.43 -9.19
C THR A 296 9.61 -4.85 -7.72
N PHE A 297 9.06 -3.99 -6.87
CA PHE A 297 8.99 -4.24 -5.45
C PHE A 297 8.14 -5.47 -5.11
N TYR A 298 6.95 -5.58 -5.69
CA TYR A 298 6.02 -6.69 -5.45
C TYR A 298 6.22 -7.88 -6.39
N ASN A 299 7.20 -7.86 -7.30
CA ASN A 299 7.43 -8.89 -8.31
C ASN A 299 6.18 -9.16 -9.19
N ILE A 300 5.43 -8.11 -9.53
CA ILE A 300 4.21 -8.22 -10.33
C ILE A 300 4.56 -8.67 -11.75
N LYS A 301 3.93 -9.75 -12.22
CA LYS A 301 4.18 -10.30 -13.56
C LYS A 301 3.38 -9.52 -14.60
N ARG A 302 4.02 -9.13 -15.70
CA ARG A 302 3.38 -8.35 -16.79
C ARG A 302 2.12 -8.99 -17.36
N LYS A 303 2.02 -10.32 -17.35
CA LYS A 303 0.85 -11.04 -17.83
C LYS A 303 -0.44 -10.77 -17.04
N TYR A 304 -0.34 -10.17 -15.86
CA TYR A 304 -1.48 -9.78 -15.01
C TYR A 304 -1.86 -8.30 -15.17
N LEU A 305 -1.30 -7.58 -16.15
CA LEU A 305 -1.66 -6.20 -16.46
C LEU A 305 -2.68 -6.17 -17.59
N ARG A 306 -3.74 -5.35 -17.41
CA ARG A 306 -4.74 -5.07 -18.44
C ARG A 306 -4.18 -4.20 -19.56
#